data_8acc1015ad7eee7a20254d6e86f89ce1
#
_entry.id   8acc1015ad7eee7a20254d6e86f89ce1
#
_cell.length_a   1.000
_cell.length_b   1.000
_cell.length_c   1.000
_cell.angle_alpha   90.00
_cell.angle_beta   90.00
_cell.angle_gamma   90.00
#
_symmetry.space_group_name_H-M   'P 1'
#
loop_
_entity.id
_entity.type
_entity.pdbx_description
1 polymer ?
#
loop_
_entity_poly.entity_id
_entity_poly.type
_entity_poly.pdbx_seq_one_letter_code
_entity_poly.pdbx_strand_id
1 'polypeptide(L)'
;MKKEAVKDVTSLTKAAPVALAKTKEVLNQAVADLYVAHVALHQVHWYMHGRGFLVWHPKMDEYMEALDGQLDEISERLITLGGSPFSTLTEFLQNSEIEEEAGEYRNVEESLERVLVIYRYLSELFQKGLDVTDEEGDDVTNGIFAGAKTETDKTIWMLAAELGQAPGL
;
A
#
# COMPACT_ATOMS: atom_id res chain seq x y z
N MET A 1 29.22 41.69 -2.55
CA MET A 1 28.03 40.89 -2.86
C MET A 1 27.01 41.14 -1.74
N LYS A 2 25.92 41.85 -2.02
CA LYS A 2 24.81 42.06 -1.04
C LYS A 2 23.99 40.79 -0.94
N LYS A 3 23.87 40.20 0.27
CA LYS A 3 22.88 39.16 0.54
C LYS A 3 21.48 39.77 0.38
N GLU A 4 20.73 39.35 -0.61
CA GLU A 4 19.29 39.62 -0.65
C GLU A 4 18.67 38.97 0.59
N ALA A 5 17.99 39.79 1.39
CA ALA A 5 17.24 39.32 2.54
C ALA A 5 16.06 38.48 2.03
N VAL A 6 15.89 37.30 2.62
CA VAL A 6 14.71 36.45 2.41
C VAL A 6 13.49 37.32 2.71
N LYS A 7 12.68 37.59 1.70
CA LYS A 7 11.42 38.33 1.84
C LYS A 7 10.52 37.61 2.83
N ASP A 8 9.81 38.36 3.62
CA ASP A 8 8.88 37.98 4.67
C ASP A 8 8.10 36.70 4.32
N VAL A 9 8.42 35.60 5.02
CA VAL A 9 7.82 34.27 4.83
C VAL A 9 6.33 34.25 5.19
N THR A 10 5.87 35.24 5.96
CA THR A 10 4.45 35.35 6.37
C THR A 10 3.51 35.67 5.21
N SER A 11 4.02 36.14 4.07
CA SER A 11 3.23 36.35 2.86
C SER A 11 3.01 35.09 2.02
N LEU A 12 3.75 34.00 2.27
CA LEU A 12 3.66 32.74 1.55
C LEU A 12 2.57 31.80 2.12
N THR A 13 2.02 32.12 3.28
CA THR A 13 1.06 31.27 4.01
C THR A 13 -0.41 31.54 3.68
N LYS A 14 -0.72 32.27 2.61
CA LYS A 14 -2.10 32.64 2.23
C LYS A 14 -2.71 31.87 1.05
N ALA A 15 -2.15 30.74 0.65
CA ALA A 15 -2.91 29.80 -0.16
C ALA A 15 -3.89 29.07 0.78
N ALA A 16 -5.19 29.18 0.52
CA ALA A 16 -6.17 28.33 1.20
C ALA A 16 -5.75 26.86 0.98
N PRO A 17 -5.79 26.01 2.02
CA PRO A 17 -5.41 24.61 1.84
C PRO A 17 -6.28 24.01 0.74
N VAL A 18 -5.66 23.46 -0.29
CA VAL A 18 -6.36 22.68 -1.31
C VAL A 18 -7.04 21.54 -0.58
N ALA A 19 -8.33 21.33 -0.83
CA ALA A 19 -9.10 20.38 -0.02
C ALA A 19 -8.62 18.93 -0.16
N LEU A 20 -8.04 18.54 -1.32
CA LEU A 20 -7.51 17.20 -1.62
C LEU A 20 -8.40 16.08 -1.03
N ALA A 21 -9.72 16.21 -1.21
CA ALA A 21 -10.68 15.34 -0.54
C ALA A 21 -10.59 13.91 -1.04
N LYS A 22 -10.50 13.73 -2.35
CA LYS A 22 -10.38 12.41 -2.98
C LYS A 22 -9.02 11.77 -2.68
N THR A 23 -7.94 12.57 -2.66
CA THR A 23 -6.61 12.11 -2.25
C THR A 23 -6.62 11.56 -0.83
N LYS A 24 -7.27 12.26 0.12
CA LYS A 24 -7.40 11.78 1.50
C LYS A 24 -8.25 10.50 1.61
N GLU A 25 -9.28 10.38 0.79
CA GLU A 25 -10.11 9.17 0.75
C GLU A 25 -9.32 7.96 0.23
N VAL A 26 -8.59 8.10 -0.89
CA VAL A 26 -7.80 6.99 -1.43
C VAL A 26 -6.60 6.62 -0.54
N LEU A 27 -5.97 7.60 0.12
CA LEU A 27 -4.95 7.32 1.14
C LEU A 27 -5.53 6.49 2.29
N ASN A 28 -6.71 6.86 2.80
CA ASN A 28 -7.34 6.14 3.91
C ASN A 28 -7.84 4.76 3.50
N GLN A 29 -8.29 4.59 2.26
CA GLN A 29 -8.57 3.27 1.69
C GLN A 29 -7.31 2.40 1.69
N ALA A 30 -6.17 2.95 1.23
CA ALA A 30 -4.91 2.23 1.22
C ALA A 30 -4.44 1.85 2.63
N VAL A 31 -4.65 2.71 3.64
CA VAL A 31 -4.37 2.39 5.05
C VAL A 31 -5.14 1.15 5.52
N ALA A 32 -6.45 1.07 5.24
CA ALA A 32 -7.27 -0.07 5.64
C ALA A 32 -6.84 -1.36 4.93
N ASP A 33 -6.64 -1.29 3.62
CA ASP A 33 -6.31 -2.45 2.80
C ASP A 33 -4.91 -3.00 3.07
N LEU A 34 -3.92 -2.13 3.25
CA LEU A 34 -2.55 -2.54 3.60
C LEU A 34 -2.52 -3.27 4.96
N TYR A 35 -3.30 -2.80 5.94
CA TYR A 35 -3.36 -3.46 7.23
C TYR A 35 -4.00 -4.85 7.14
N VAL A 36 -5.11 -4.99 6.42
CA VAL A 36 -5.77 -6.29 6.21
C VAL A 36 -4.91 -7.22 5.35
N ALA A 37 -4.22 -6.69 4.32
CA ALA A 37 -3.24 -7.45 3.54
C ALA A 37 -2.12 -8.01 4.42
N HIS A 38 -1.55 -7.21 5.32
CA HIS A 38 -0.53 -7.65 6.27
C HIS A 38 -1.03 -8.83 7.13
N VAL A 39 -2.25 -8.76 7.67
CA VAL A 39 -2.86 -9.87 8.44
C VAL A 39 -3.05 -11.10 7.56
N ALA A 40 -3.49 -10.95 6.31
CA ALA A 40 -3.65 -12.05 5.37
C ALA A 40 -2.31 -12.74 5.05
N LEU A 41 -1.22 -11.97 4.91
CA LEU A 41 0.13 -12.51 4.72
C LEU A 41 0.62 -13.28 5.96
N HIS A 42 0.29 -12.82 7.19
CA HIS A 42 0.54 -13.59 8.40
C HIS A 42 -0.16 -14.96 8.39
N GLN A 43 -1.42 -15.01 7.93
CA GLN A 43 -2.10 -16.31 7.79
C GLN A 43 -1.37 -17.21 6.79
N VAL A 44 -0.96 -16.68 5.64
CA VAL A 44 -0.17 -17.43 4.65
C VAL A 44 1.14 -17.93 5.26
N HIS A 45 1.87 -17.07 5.97
CA HIS A 45 3.13 -17.39 6.64
C HIS A 45 2.96 -18.55 7.63
N TRP A 46 1.92 -18.56 8.45
CA TRP A 46 1.71 -19.58 9.47
C TRP A 46 1.12 -20.88 8.94
N TYR A 47 0.25 -20.84 7.95
CA TYR A 47 -0.52 -22.00 7.47
C TYR A 47 0.05 -22.64 6.20
N MET A 48 1.05 -22.03 5.59
CA MET A 48 1.75 -22.59 4.42
C MET A 48 2.45 -23.90 4.79
N HIS A 49 2.43 -24.88 3.87
CA HIS A 49 3.18 -26.13 4.04
C HIS A 49 3.61 -26.72 2.70
N GLY A 50 4.52 -27.69 2.77
CA GLY A 50 4.93 -28.51 1.62
C GLY A 50 6.23 -28.06 0.95
N ARG A 51 6.40 -28.44 -0.31
CA ARG A 51 7.63 -28.16 -1.04
C ARG A 51 7.78 -26.67 -1.28
N GLY A 52 8.96 -26.13 -0.97
CA GLY A 52 9.23 -24.67 -1.05
C GLY A 52 9.00 -23.92 0.25
N PHE A 53 8.44 -24.55 1.30
CA PHE A 53 8.17 -23.89 2.58
C PHE A 53 9.37 -23.11 3.15
N LEU A 54 10.56 -23.71 3.18
CA LEU A 54 11.77 -23.07 3.73
C LEU A 54 12.23 -21.82 2.95
N VAL A 55 11.77 -21.66 1.72
CA VAL A 55 12.04 -20.48 0.87
C VAL A 55 10.95 -19.42 1.08
N TRP A 56 9.68 -19.85 1.01
CA TRP A 56 8.55 -18.94 0.97
C TRP A 56 8.07 -18.47 2.35
N HIS A 57 8.22 -19.28 3.39
CA HIS A 57 7.89 -18.87 4.76
C HIS A 57 8.67 -17.62 5.20
N PRO A 58 10.02 -17.54 5.12
CA PRO A 58 10.73 -16.31 5.43
C PRO A 58 10.48 -15.18 4.42
N LYS A 59 10.09 -15.52 3.17
CA LYS A 59 9.77 -14.49 2.17
C LYS A 59 8.48 -13.72 2.51
N MET A 60 7.55 -14.34 3.23
CA MET A 60 6.36 -13.63 3.73
C MET A 60 6.74 -12.55 4.75
N ASP A 61 7.77 -12.77 5.58
CA ASP A 61 8.26 -11.73 6.52
C ASP A 61 8.77 -10.50 5.76
N GLU A 62 9.54 -10.68 4.68
CA GLU A 62 10.01 -9.58 3.84
C GLU A 62 8.85 -8.81 3.18
N TYR A 63 7.81 -9.53 2.75
CA TYR A 63 6.62 -8.91 2.16
C TYR A 63 5.81 -8.12 3.20
N MET A 64 5.66 -8.66 4.41
CA MET A 64 4.98 -7.96 5.50
C MET A 64 5.74 -6.70 5.92
N GLU A 65 7.06 -6.74 6.01
CA GLU A 65 7.90 -5.57 6.29
C GLU A 65 7.73 -4.48 5.21
N ALA A 66 7.65 -4.87 3.94
CA ALA A 66 7.41 -3.92 2.85
C ALA A 66 6.01 -3.29 2.94
N LEU A 67 4.96 -4.07 3.26
CA LEU A 67 3.60 -3.54 3.46
C LEU A 67 3.55 -2.58 4.66
N ASP A 68 4.25 -2.87 5.76
CA ASP A 68 4.33 -2.00 6.93
C ASP A 68 4.99 -0.67 6.58
N GLY A 69 6.06 -0.68 5.79
CA GLY A 69 6.70 0.53 5.30
C GLY A 69 5.77 1.41 4.44
N GLN A 70 5.02 0.79 3.53
CA GLN A 70 4.03 1.49 2.71
C GLN A 70 2.87 2.05 3.56
N LEU A 71 2.38 1.27 4.53
CA LEU A 71 1.33 1.68 5.46
C LEU A 71 1.73 2.92 6.26
N ASP A 72 2.96 2.93 6.79
CA ASP A 72 3.48 4.05 7.58
C ASP A 72 3.62 5.31 6.73
N GLU A 73 4.26 5.23 5.55
CA GLU A 73 4.45 6.35 4.64
C GLU A 73 3.11 6.97 4.20
N ILE A 74 2.12 6.13 3.83
CA ILE A 74 0.79 6.57 3.41
C ILE A 74 0.02 7.20 4.56
N SER A 75 0.09 6.62 5.77
CA SER A 75 -0.57 7.15 6.96
C SER A 75 0.02 8.51 7.36
N GLU A 76 1.33 8.65 7.39
CA GLU A 76 2.02 9.90 7.70
C GLU A 76 1.73 10.98 6.64
N ARG A 77 1.66 10.59 5.36
CA ARG A 77 1.23 11.51 4.30
C ARG A 77 -0.18 12.02 4.53
N LEU A 78 -1.12 11.16 4.89
CA LEU A 78 -2.49 11.58 5.19
C LEU A 78 -2.55 12.57 6.37
N ILE A 79 -1.77 12.35 7.42
CA ILE A 79 -1.63 13.30 8.55
C ILE A 79 -1.05 14.63 8.08
N THR A 80 -0.01 14.63 7.25
CA THR A 80 0.61 15.87 6.74
C THR A 80 -0.35 16.70 5.89
N LEU A 81 -1.34 16.07 5.26
CA LEU A 81 -2.43 16.72 4.54
C LEU A 81 -3.57 17.21 5.47
N GLY A 82 -3.46 17.01 6.78
CA GLY A 82 -4.51 17.34 7.75
C GLY A 82 -5.69 16.35 7.69
N GLY A 83 -5.46 15.12 7.24
CA GLY A 83 -6.42 14.02 7.32
C GLY A 83 -6.27 13.23 8.63
N SER A 84 -7.09 12.20 8.78
CA SER A 84 -7.10 11.29 9.94
C SER A 84 -7.07 9.84 9.43
N PRO A 85 -5.92 9.17 9.49
CA PRO A 85 -5.85 7.76 9.09
C PRO A 85 -6.70 6.89 10.00
N PHE A 86 -7.33 5.86 9.46
CA PHE A 86 -7.89 4.78 10.26
C PHE A 86 -6.82 4.20 11.17
N SER A 87 -7.18 3.92 12.42
CA SER A 87 -6.20 3.53 13.44
C SER A 87 -6.71 2.48 14.43
N THR A 88 -7.87 1.91 14.16
CA THR A 88 -8.45 0.82 14.96
C THR A 88 -8.75 -0.39 14.09
N LEU A 89 -8.67 -1.59 14.68
CA LEU A 89 -8.99 -2.84 13.97
C LEU A 89 -10.41 -2.81 13.36
N THR A 90 -11.36 -2.20 14.08
CA THR A 90 -12.74 -2.08 13.59
C THR A 90 -12.81 -1.19 12.34
N GLU A 91 -12.10 -0.07 12.31
CA GLU A 91 -12.05 0.81 11.14
C GLU A 91 -11.41 0.10 9.94
N PHE A 92 -10.30 -0.62 10.15
CA PHE A 92 -9.66 -1.37 9.07
C PHE A 92 -10.62 -2.39 8.45
N LEU A 93 -11.25 -3.22 9.26
CA LEU A 93 -12.20 -4.24 8.78
C LEU A 93 -13.46 -3.66 8.13
N GLN A 94 -13.94 -2.52 8.59
CA GLN A 94 -15.13 -1.88 8.02
C GLN A 94 -14.87 -1.17 6.69
N ASN A 95 -13.62 -0.82 6.41
CA ASN A 95 -13.26 -0.01 5.25
C ASN A 95 -12.35 -0.76 4.25
N SER A 96 -11.80 -1.90 4.60
CA SER A 96 -11.00 -2.71 3.66
C SER A 96 -11.89 -3.37 2.62
N GLU A 97 -11.41 -3.42 1.39
CA GLU A 97 -11.98 -4.18 0.28
C GLU A 97 -11.39 -5.61 0.19
N ILE A 98 -10.37 -5.91 1.00
CA ILE A 98 -9.78 -7.25 1.07
C ILE A 98 -10.62 -8.10 2.02
N GLU A 99 -11.22 -9.17 1.49
CA GLU A 99 -12.00 -10.10 2.29
C GLU A 99 -11.09 -10.97 3.18
N GLU A 100 -11.49 -11.08 4.46
CA GLU A 100 -10.83 -12.02 5.38
C GLU A 100 -11.26 -13.45 5.05
N GLU A 101 -10.28 -14.35 5.09
CA GLU A 101 -10.51 -15.78 4.98
C GLU A 101 -10.17 -16.46 6.30
N ALA A 102 -10.79 -17.60 6.58
CA ALA A 102 -10.39 -18.44 7.71
C ALA A 102 -8.97 -18.98 7.50
N GLY A 103 -8.20 -19.07 8.59
CA GLY A 103 -6.87 -19.67 8.56
C GLY A 103 -6.95 -21.15 8.24
N GLU A 104 -6.50 -21.56 7.06
CA GLU A 104 -6.49 -22.93 6.59
C GLU A 104 -5.11 -23.34 6.09
N TYR A 105 -4.72 -24.59 6.34
CA TYR A 105 -3.50 -25.14 5.78
C TYR A 105 -3.62 -25.27 4.27
N ARG A 106 -2.69 -24.61 3.55
CA ARG A 106 -2.58 -24.65 2.09
C ARG A 106 -1.17 -25.03 1.67
N ASN A 107 -1.04 -25.70 0.55
CA ASN A 107 0.29 -25.91 -0.03
C ASN A 107 0.90 -24.57 -0.48
N VAL A 108 2.20 -24.57 -0.78
CA VAL A 108 2.92 -23.33 -1.17
C VAL A 108 2.30 -22.69 -2.40
N GLU A 109 1.93 -23.47 -3.43
CA GLU A 109 1.36 -22.93 -4.68
C GLU A 109 0.04 -22.20 -4.42
N GLU A 110 -0.92 -22.83 -3.74
CA GLU A 110 -2.20 -22.20 -3.34
C GLU A 110 -1.99 -20.95 -2.46
N SER A 111 -0.98 -21.01 -1.58
CA SER A 111 -0.61 -19.88 -0.73
C SER A 111 -0.10 -18.69 -1.55
N LEU A 112 0.76 -18.93 -2.53
CA LEU A 112 1.30 -17.91 -3.41
C LEU A 112 0.24 -17.33 -4.35
N GLU A 113 -0.71 -18.15 -4.82
CA GLU A 113 -1.85 -17.67 -5.61
C GLU A 113 -2.68 -16.65 -4.81
N ARG A 114 -2.95 -16.92 -3.53
CA ARG A 114 -3.65 -15.97 -2.67
C ARG A 114 -2.87 -14.66 -2.51
N VAL A 115 -1.56 -14.74 -2.25
CA VAL A 115 -0.71 -13.55 -2.13
C VAL A 115 -0.71 -12.76 -3.45
N LEU A 116 -0.62 -13.43 -4.59
CA LEU A 116 -0.65 -12.80 -5.91
C LEU A 116 -1.96 -12.02 -6.14
N VAL A 117 -3.11 -12.57 -5.72
CA VAL A 117 -4.42 -11.90 -5.82
C VAL A 117 -4.42 -10.62 -4.98
N ILE A 118 -3.92 -10.66 -3.74
CA ILE A 118 -3.83 -9.50 -2.86
C ILE A 118 -2.93 -8.41 -3.49
N TYR A 119 -1.75 -8.78 -3.99
CA TYR A 119 -0.84 -7.82 -4.60
C TYR A 119 -1.39 -7.20 -5.90
N ARG A 120 -2.14 -7.97 -6.71
CA ARG A 120 -2.83 -7.41 -7.89
C ARG A 120 -3.88 -6.37 -7.48
N TYR A 121 -4.67 -6.67 -6.46
CA TYR A 121 -5.61 -5.69 -5.90
C TYR A 121 -4.88 -4.41 -5.43
N LEU A 122 -3.80 -4.55 -4.66
CA LEU A 122 -3.01 -3.39 -4.19
C LEU A 122 -2.42 -2.58 -5.36
N SER A 123 -1.97 -3.24 -6.43
CA SER A 123 -1.50 -2.54 -7.64
C SER A 123 -2.60 -1.71 -8.30
N GLU A 124 -3.84 -2.23 -8.38
CA GLU A 124 -5.00 -1.49 -8.89
C GLU A 124 -5.38 -0.32 -7.97
N LEU A 125 -5.33 -0.53 -6.65
CA LEU A 125 -5.56 0.53 -5.67
C LEU A 125 -4.53 1.67 -5.79
N PHE A 126 -3.26 1.34 -5.94
CA PHE A 126 -2.21 2.34 -6.12
C PHE A 126 -2.34 3.06 -7.48
N GLN A 127 -2.77 2.36 -8.54
CA GLN A 127 -3.11 3.02 -9.80
C GLN A 127 -4.25 4.03 -9.63
N LYS A 128 -5.32 3.66 -8.91
CA LYS A 128 -6.39 4.59 -8.54
C LYS A 128 -5.86 5.80 -7.74
N GLY A 129 -4.90 5.56 -6.85
CA GLY A 129 -4.21 6.62 -6.11
C GLY A 129 -3.46 7.58 -7.04
N LEU A 130 -2.75 7.06 -8.04
CA LEU A 130 -2.06 7.87 -9.07
C LEU A 130 -3.06 8.75 -9.84
N ASP A 131 -4.15 8.15 -10.31
CA ASP A 131 -5.16 8.86 -11.12
C ASP A 131 -5.82 9.99 -10.32
N VAL A 132 -6.18 9.72 -9.05
CA VAL A 132 -6.82 10.70 -8.15
C VAL A 132 -5.87 11.85 -7.81
N THR A 133 -4.62 11.55 -7.50
CA THR A 133 -3.63 12.56 -7.12
C THR A 133 -3.20 13.42 -8.31
N ASP A 134 -3.16 12.87 -9.52
CA ASP A 134 -2.96 13.63 -10.76
C ASP A 134 -4.14 14.60 -10.99
N GLU A 135 -5.39 14.12 -10.86
CA GLU A 135 -6.60 14.95 -10.97
C GLU A 135 -6.62 16.13 -9.97
N GLU A 136 -6.21 15.89 -8.72
CA GLU A 136 -6.18 16.92 -7.68
C GLU A 136 -4.87 17.74 -7.64
N GLY A 137 -3.86 17.38 -8.45
CA GLY A 137 -2.58 18.09 -8.57
C GLY A 137 -1.68 17.92 -7.34
N ASP A 138 -1.74 16.76 -6.68
CA ASP A 138 -0.85 16.42 -5.54
C ASP A 138 0.32 15.54 -6.00
N ASP A 139 1.31 16.16 -6.62
CA ASP A 139 2.52 15.50 -7.12
C ASP A 139 3.29 14.72 -6.03
N VAL A 140 3.23 15.16 -4.79
CA VAL A 140 3.94 14.53 -3.67
C VAL A 140 3.28 13.19 -3.31
N THR A 141 1.96 13.16 -3.16
CA THR A 141 1.22 11.92 -2.91
C THR A 141 1.25 11.00 -4.13
N ASN A 142 1.21 11.57 -5.34
CA ASN A 142 1.40 10.83 -6.59
C ASN A 142 2.73 10.07 -6.59
N GLY A 143 3.83 10.71 -6.18
CA GLY A 143 5.13 10.08 -6.04
C GLY A 143 5.15 8.90 -5.05
N ILE A 144 4.43 9.01 -3.93
CA ILE A 144 4.28 7.92 -2.94
C ILE A 144 3.56 6.72 -3.57
N PHE A 145 2.41 6.93 -4.23
CA PHE A 145 1.70 5.85 -4.92
C PHE A 145 2.50 5.24 -6.07
N ALA A 146 3.29 6.03 -6.81
CA ALA A 146 4.18 5.52 -7.85
C ALA A 146 5.28 4.61 -7.29
N GLY A 147 5.85 4.97 -6.15
CA GLY A 147 6.82 4.14 -5.43
C GLY A 147 6.20 2.82 -4.98
N ALA A 148 5.09 2.88 -4.26
CA ALA A 148 4.36 1.72 -3.77
C ALA A 148 3.94 0.79 -4.91
N LYS A 149 3.40 1.33 -6.01
CA LYS A 149 3.03 0.55 -7.19
C LYS A 149 4.24 -0.13 -7.84
N THR A 150 5.36 0.55 -7.95
CA THR A 150 6.59 -0.02 -8.55
C THR A 150 7.06 -1.27 -7.79
N GLU A 151 7.07 -1.23 -6.46
CA GLU A 151 7.44 -2.37 -5.62
C GLU A 151 6.41 -3.50 -5.71
N THR A 152 5.14 -3.17 -5.67
CA THR A 152 4.02 -4.09 -5.81
C THR A 152 4.05 -4.82 -7.15
N ASP A 153 4.22 -4.11 -8.26
CA ASP A 153 4.28 -4.68 -9.61
C ASP A 153 5.49 -5.62 -9.76
N LYS A 154 6.63 -5.28 -9.16
CA LYS A 154 7.79 -6.17 -9.11
C LYS A 154 7.50 -7.46 -8.33
N THR A 155 6.80 -7.36 -7.21
CA THR A 155 6.39 -8.52 -6.41
C THR A 155 5.42 -9.41 -7.19
N ILE A 156 4.45 -8.82 -7.89
CA ILE A 156 3.53 -9.54 -8.80
C ILE A 156 4.31 -10.30 -9.86
N TRP A 157 5.29 -9.65 -10.51
CA TRP A 157 6.12 -10.32 -11.51
C TRP A 157 6.85 -11.53 -10.93
N MET A 158 7.45 -11.41 -9.74
CA MET A 158 8.19 -12.50 -9.11
C MET A 158 7.28 -13.66 -8.70
N LEU A 159 6.11 -13.37 -8.11
CA LEU A 159 5.11 -14.38 -7.72
C LEU A 159 4.53 -15.09 -8.96
N ALA A 160 4.16 -14.35 -9.99
CA ALA A 160 3.65 -14.91 -11.24
C ALA A 160 4.69 -15.81 -11.92
N ALA A 161 5.96 -15.39 -11.95
CA ALA A 161 7.04 -16.19 -12.51
C ALA A 161 7.25 -17.52 -11.75
N GLU A 162 7.18 -17.51 -10.42
CA GLU A 162 7.24 -18.73 -9.60
C GLU A 162 6.07 -19.67 -9.90
N LEU A 163 4.88 -19.13 -10.12
CA LEU A 163 3.66 -19.88 -10.47
C LEU A 163 3.59 -20.27 -11.96
N GLY A 164 4.62 -19.94 -12.76
CA GLY A 164 4.62 -20.21 -14.20
C GLY A 164 3.61 -19.40 -15.00
N GLN A 165 3.19 -18.25 -14.46
CA GLN A 165 2.21 -17.34 -15.05
C GLN A 165 2.87 -16.08 -15.64
N ALA A 166 2.19 -15.41 -16.57
CA ALA A 166 2.56 -14.07 -16.98
C ALA A 166 2.20 -13.06 -15.87
N PRO A 167 2.93 -11.94 -15.73
CA PRO A 167 2.65 -10.94 -14.69
C PRO A 167 1.22 -10.41 -14.72
N GLY A 168 0.67 -10.12 -15.90
CA GLY A 168 -0.72 -9.66 -16.07
C GLY A 168 -0.94 -8.26 -15.49
N LEU A 169 0.05 -7.37 -15.65
CA LEU A 169 0.01 -5.96 -15.22
C LEU A 169 -0.60 -5.06 -16.28
#